data_9ba143b0087f189656a0529a73f3afa0
#
_entry.id   9ba143b0087f189656a0529a73f3afa0
#
_cell.length_a   1.000
_cell.length_b   1.000
_cell.length_c   1.000
_cell.angle_alpha   90.00
_cell.angle_beta   90.00
_cell.angle_gamma   90.00
#
_symmetry.space_group_name_H-M   'P 1'
#
loop_
_entity.id
_entity.type
_entity.pdbx_description
1 polymer ?
#
loop_
_entity_poly.entity_id
_entity_poly.type
_entity_poly.pdbx_seq_one_letter_code
_entity_poly.pdbx_strand_id
1 'polypeptide(L)'
;PAQKATLRKAATSGKISLSDYKAAWSRYITCVQDKGYPRPTLKTYSNGIQQPQGDALPSDKADDLDYIQKKAKDLNACGIATVDSVDALYMAQVGNPNLYASHEEGAVDCLKRAGLVPKSYTVEQYEKEANAMGHAAPGETVNTTYDMKKPEVLACLAANGNVFMDR
;
A
#
# COMPACT_ATOMS: atom_id res chain seq x y z
N PRO A 1 7.01 -8.81 -18.50
CA PRO A 1 8.08 -9.83 -18.48
C PRO A 1 8.80 -9.92 -17.14
N ALA A 2 9.23 -8.79 -16.54
CA ALA A 2 10.00 -8.78 -15.29
C ALA A 2 9.21 -9.32 -14.09
N GLN A 3 7.94 -8.96 -13.93
CA GLN A 3 7.06 -9.52 -12.88
C GLN A 3 6.97 -11.05 -12.98
N LYS A 4 6.81 -11.59 -14.21
CA LYS A 4 6.68 -13.04 -14.42
C LYS A 4 7.87 -13.82 -13.86
N ALA A 5 9.09 -13.30 -13.98
CA ALA A 5 10.28 -13.95 -13.42
C ALA A 5 10.23 -13.99 -11.89
N THR A 6 9.90 -12.86 -11.25
CA THR A 6 9.71 -12.77 -9.79
C THR A 6 8.62 -13.72 -9.29
N LEU A 7 7.47 -13.76 -9.99
CA LEU A 7 6.35 -14.63 -9.63
C LEU A 7 6.67 -16.12 -9.79
N ARG A 8 7.40 -16.53 -10.85
CA ARG A 8 7.87 -17.91 -11.02
C ARG A 8 8.81 -18.32 -9.89
N LYS A 9 9.75 -17.45 -9.52
CA LYS A 9 10.64 -17.69 -8.38
C LYS A 9 9.86 -17.83 -7.07
N ALA A 10 8.86 -16.97 -6.84
CA ALA A 10 7.98 -17.04 -5.68
C ALA A 10 7.17 -18.35 -5.65
N ALA A 11 6.63 -18.79 -6.80
CA ALA A 11 5.91 -20.07 -6.91
C ALA A 11 6.77 -21.27 -6.51
N THR A 12 8.08 -21.23 -6.80
CA THR A 12 9.02 -22.30 -6.41
C THR A 12 9.43 -22.21 -4.93
N SER A 13 9.63 -20.98 -4.41
CA SER A 13 10.11 -20.75 -3.04
C SER A 13 8.99 -20.63 -2.00
N GLY A 14 7.73 -20.55 -2.43
CA GLY A 14 6.56 -20.34 -1.58
C GLY A 14 6.40 -18.90 -1.06
N LYS A 15 7.26 -17.96 -1.47
CA LYS A 15 7.21 -16.57 -0.99
C LYS A 15 7.92 -15.59 -1.93
N ILE A 16 7.52 -14.33 -1.85
CA ILE A 16 8.27 -13.21 -2.42
C ILE A 16 9.27 -12.71 -1.37
N SER A 17 10.56 -12.66 -1.71
CA SER A 17 11.56 -12.08 -0.83
C SER A 17 11.45 -10.55 -0.81
N LEU A 18 11.84 -9.91 0.32
CA LEU A 18 11.88 -8.44 0.40
C LEU A 18 12.79 -7.83 -0.67
N SER A 19 13.88 -8.50 -1.05
CA SER A 19 14.78 -8.04 -2.11
C SER A 19 14.12 -8.07 -3.49
N ASP A 20 13.38 -9.15 -3.81
CA ASP A 20 12.64 -9.25 -5.08
C ASP A 20 11.50 -8.23 -5.15
N TYR A 21 10.83 -7.99 -4.00
CA TYR A 21 9.81 -6.96 -3.85
C TYR A 21 10.37 -5.55 -4.13
N LYS A 22 11.45 -5.18 -3.45
CA LYS A 22 12.13 -3.89 -3.67
C LYS A 22 12.64 -3.72 -5.10
N ALA A 23 13.13 -4.80 -5.70
CA ALA A 23 13.55 -4.78 -7.11
C ALA A 23 12.37 -4.54 -8.07
N ALA A 24 11.16 -5.01 -7.75
CA ALA A 24 9.96 -4.71 -8.53
C ALA A 24 9.61 -3.22 -8.48
N TRP A 25 9.64 -2.62 -7.29
CA TRP A 25 9.44 -1.18 -7.12
C TRP A 25 10.53 -0.34 -7.79
N SER A 26 11.78 -0.78 -7.76
CA SER A 26 12.86 -0.10 -8.50
C SER A 26 12.60 -0.07 -10.01
N ARG A 27 12.08 -1.17 -10.58
CA ARG A 27 11.68 -1.21 -11.99
C ARG A 27 10.51 -0.28 -12.30
N TYR A 28 9.54 -0.17 -11.38
CA TYR A 28 8.44 0.79 -11.51
C TYR A 28 8.98 2.23 -11.58
N ILE A 29 9.85 2.60 -10.64
CA ILE A 29 10.48 3.93 -10.61
C ILE A 29 11.19 4.23 -11.94
N THR A 30 11.99 3.30 -12.43
CA THR A 30 12.68 3.45 -13.73
C THR A 30 11.68 3.65 -14.86
N CYS A 31 10.63 2.82 -14.94
CA CYS A 31 9.59 2.95 -15.97
C CYS A 31 8.94 4.33 -15.95
N VAL A 32 8.61 4.86 -14.76
CA VAL A 32 8.00 6.20 -14.61
C VAL A 32 8.96 7.30 -15.08
N GLN A 33 10.24 7.19 -14.74
CA GLN A 33 11.27 8.14 -15.20
C GLN A 33 11.50 8.08 -16.71
N ASP A 34 11.49 6.88 -17.31
CA ASP A 34 11.58 6.67 -18.77
C ASP A 34 10.40 7.28 -19.53
N LYS A 35 9.25 7.48 -18.85
CA LYS A 35 8.10 8.22 -19.39
C LYS A 35 8.24 9.75 -19.27
N GLY A 36 9.32 10.24 -18.69
CA GLY A 36 9.60 11.66 -18.50
C GLY A 36 8.99 12.28 -17.24
N TYR A 37 8.47 11.46 -16.31
CA TYR A 37 7.96 11.95 -15.04
C TYR A 37 9.04 11.99 -13.96
N PRO A 38 8.90 12.85 -12.93
CA PRO A 38 9.79 12.85 -11.78
C PRO A 38 9.85 11.47 -11.11
N ARG A 39 10.94 11.22 -10.40
CA ARG A 39 11.08 10.00 -9.60
C ARG A 39 9.96 9.93 -8.54
N PRO A 40 9.14 8.87 -8.51
CA PRO A 40 8.12 8.69 -7.48
C PRO A 40 8.73 8.58 -6.09
N THR A 41 8.12 9.25 -5.11
CA THR A 41 8.44 9.06 -3.70
C THR A 41 7.68 7.85 -3.18
N LEU A 42 8.37 6.96 -2.48
CA LEU A 42 7.77 5.78 -1.86
C LEU A 42 7.85 5.87 -0.35
N LYS A 43 6.71 5.72 0.33
CA LYS A 43 6.66 5.49 1.78
C LYS A 43 6.92 4.01 2.05
N THR A 44 7.85 3.72 2.95
CA THR A 44 8.18 2.35 3.37
C THR A 44 7.68 2.11 4.79
N TYR A 45 6.89 1.06 4.97
CA TYR A 45 6.36 0.65 6.27
C TYR A 45 7.28 -0.36 6.97
N SER A 46 7.06 -0.58 8.27
CA SER A 46 7.91 -1.47 9.09
C SER A 46 7.93 -2.93 8.63
N ASN A 47 6.88 -3.39 7.93
CA ASN A 47 6.81 -4.70 7.29
C ASN A 47 7.44 -4.76 5.89
N GLY A 48 8.05 -3.67 5.44
CA GLY A 48 8.74 -3.56 4.16
C GLY A 48 7.84 -3.18 2.98
N ILE A 49 6.52 -3.07 3.17
CA ILE A 49 5.60 -2.59 2.13
C ILE A 49 6.00 -1.18 1.72
N GLN A 50 5.90 -0.91 0.42
CA GLN A 50 6.12 0.40 -0.18
C GLN A 50 4.85 0.89 -0.83
N GLN A 51 4.51 2.16 -0.61
CA GLN A 51 3.37 2.83 -1.26
C GLN A 51 3.85 4.11 -1.93
N PRO A 52 3.44 4.35 -3.21
CA PRO A 52 3.73 5.62 -3.84
C PRO A 52 2.99 6.74 -3.10
N GLN A 53 3.70 7.82 -2.83
CA GLN A 53 3.11 9.06 -2.34
C GLN A 53 2.63 9.89 -3.52
N GLY A 54 1.57 10.66 -3.33
CA GLY A 54 1.07 11.55 -4.37
C GLY A 54 2.12 12.60 -4.72
N ASP A 55 2.58 12.58 -5.97
CA ASP A 55 3.44 13.63 -6.47
C ASP A 55 2.60 14.85 -6.84
N ALA A 56 3.01 16.02 -6.39
CA ALA A 56 2.39 17.26 -6.83
C ALA A 56 2.48 17.35 -8.37
N LEU A 57 1.41 17.82 -8.99
CA LEU A 57 1.45 18.16 -10.40
C LEU A 57 2.33 19.40 -10.58
N PRO A 58 3.07 19.51 -11.70
CA PRO A 58 3.70 20.78 -12.05
C PRO A 58 2.66 21.90 -12.06
N SER A 59 3.02 23.07 -11.53
CA SER A 59 2.06 24.18 -11.35
C SER A 59 1.42 24.64 -12.68
N ASP A 60 2.17 24.54 -13.79
CA ASP A 60 1.69 24.82 -15.15
C ASP A 60 0.83 23.70 -15.75
N LYS A 61 0.68 22.57 -15.05
CA LYS A 61 -0.09 21.39 -15.46
C LYS A 61 -1.22 21.03 -14.50
N ALA A 62 -1.45 21.82 -13.47
CA ALA A 62 -2.45 21.53 -12.43
C ALA A 62 -3.88 21.41 -13.01
N ASP A 63 -4.21 22.19 -14.02
CA ASP A 63 -5.53 22.22 -14.69
C ASP A 63 -5.51 21.57 -16.10
N ASP A 64 -4.39 21.00 -16.53
CA ASP A 64 -4.24 20.32 -17.82
C ASP A 64 -4.78 18.89 -17.73
N LEU A 65 -6.06 18.71 -18.05
CA LEU A 65 -6.73 17.40 -17.96
C LEU A 65 -6.10 16.33 -18.85
N ASP A 66 -5.61 16.72 -20.04
CA ASP A 66 -4.97 15.77 -20.96
C ASP A 66 -3.65 15.27 -20.38
N TYR A 67 -2.86 16.16 -19.77
CA TYR A 67 -1.63 15.79 -19.05
C TYR A 67 -1.93 14.87 -17.87
N ILE A 68 -2.95 15.20 -17.06
CA ILE A 68 -3.34 14.40 -15.89
C ILE A 68 -3.76 12.99 -16.31
N GLN A 69 -4.62 12.88 -17.32
CA GLN A 69 -5.09 11.59 -17.85
C GLN A 69 -3.95 10.77 -18.45
N LYS A 70 -3.07 11.43 -19.23
CA LYS A 70 -1.90 10.77 -19.79
C LYS A 70 -0.97 10.25 -18.69
N LYS A 71 -0.68 11.08 -17.68
CA LYS A 71 0.15 10.66 -16.52
C LYS A 71 -0.46 9.45 -15.83
N ALA A 72 -1.74 9.48 -15.50
CA ALA A 72 -2.44 8.37 -14.85
C ALA A 72 -2.35 7.08 -15.68
N LYS A 73 -2.57 7.14 -16.98
CA LYS A 73 -2.45 6.01 -17.91
C LYS A 73 -1.03 5.44 -17.95
N ASP A 74 -0.02 6.31 -18.01
CA ASP A 74 1.38 5.91 -18.05
C ASP A 74 1.83 5.25 -16.73
N LEU A 75 1.44 5.82 -15.57
CA LEU A 75 1.72 5.25 -14.25
C LEU A 75 1.07 3.87 -14.08
N ASN A 76 -0.19 3.74 -14.49
CA ASN A 76 -0.89 2.44 -14.47
C ASN A 76 -0.20 1.41 -15.38
N ALA A 77 0.21 1.79 -16.58
CA ALA A 77 0.93 0.90 -17.49
C ALA A 77 2.28 0.46 -16.90
N CYS A 78 3.01 1.35 -16.21
CA CYS A 78 4.23 1.01 -15.49
C CYS A 78 3.95 0.04 -14.33
N GLY A 79 2.89 0.26 -13.55
CA GLY A 79 2.46 -0.64 -12.48
C GLY A 79 2.21 -2.06 -12.99
N ILE A 80 1.32 -2.17 -13.98
CA ILE A 80 0.98 -3.46 -14.63
C ILE A 80 2.23 -4.14 -15.20
N ALA A 81 3.18 -3.41 -15.77
CA ALA A 81 4.36 -4.00 -16.37
C ALA A 81 5.40 -4.49 -15.34
N THR A 82 5.49 -3.88 -14.16
CA THR A 82 6.66 -4.01 -13.27
C THR A 82 6.39 -4.47 -11.84
N VAL A 83 5.29 -4.04 -11.20
CA VAL A 83 5.14 -4.19 -9.75
C VAL A 83 3.81 -4.73 -9.26
N ASP A 84 2.67 -4.42 -9.88
CA ASP A 84 1.33 -4.63 -9.30
C ASP A 84 1.09 -6.05 -8.78
N SER A 85 1.39 -7.08 -9.58
CA SER A 85 1.17 -8.47 -9.15
C SER A 85 2.14 -8.92 -8.06
N VAL A 86 3.36 -8.37 -8.05
CA VAL A 86 4.37 -8.66 -7.02
C VAL A 86 3.96 -7.97 -5.72
N ASP A 87 3.48 -6.73 -5.80
CA ASP A 87 3.00 -5.95 -4.67
C ASP A 87 1.78 -6.61 -4.02
N ALA A 88 0.75 -6.95 -4.80
CA ALA A 88 -0.45 -7.61 -4.30
C ALA A 88 -0.12 -8.91 -3.53
N LEU A 89 0.77 -9.74 -4.08
CA LEU A 89 1.17 -10.99 -3.41
C LEU A 89 2.04 -10.75 -2.18
N TYR A 90 2.93 -9.76 -2.21
CA TYR A 90 3.74 -9.42 -1.04
C TYR A 90 2.88 -8.85 0.08
N MET A 91 1.92 -7.96 -0.23
CA MET A 91 0.94 -7.43 0.73
C MET A 91 0.13 -8.56 1.37
N ALA A 92 -0.40 -9.48 0.57
CA ALA A 92 -1.11 -10.66 1.08
C ALA A 92 -0.22 -11.50 2.00
N GLN A 93 1.01 -11.78 1.57
CA GLN A 93 1.98 -12.58 2.34
C GLN A 93 2.27 -12.00 3.73
N VAL A 94 2.41 -10.67 3.85
CA VAL A 94 2.82 -10.05 5.13
C VAL A 94 1.65 -9.55 5.97
N GLY A 95 0.55 -9.14 5.35
CA GLY A 95 -0.61 -8.55 6.02
C GLY A 95 -1.80 -9.47 6.17
N ASN A 96 -2.04 -10.32 5.18
CA ASN A 96 -3.21 -11.20 5.12
C ASN A 96 -2.83 -12.64 4.72
N PRO A 97 -1.94 -13.32 5.49
CA PRO A 97 -1.49 -14.68 5.15
C PRO A 97 -2.61 -15.73 5.21
N ASN A 98 -3.72 -15.42 5.88
CA ASN A 98 -4.91 -16.27 5.94
C ASN A 98 -5.85 -16.06 4.73
N LEU A 99 -5.53 -15.13 3.82
CA LEU A 99 -6.26 -14.83 2.59
C LEU A 99 -7.75 -14.51 2.82
N TYR A 100 -8.05 -13.73 3.84
CA TYR A 100 -9.39 -13.18 4.01
C TYR A 100 -9.80 -12.37 2.79
N ALA A 101 -11.04 -12.52 2.36
CA ALA A 101 -11.57 -11.84 1.18
C ALA A 101 -11.80 -10.33 1.44
N SER A 102 -12.13 -9.96 2.69
CA SER A 102 -12.32 -8.58 3.10
C SER A 102 -11.01 -7.97 3.59
N HIS A 103 -10.75 -6.73 3.19
CA HIS A 103 -9.62 -5.93 3.68
C HIS A 103 -9.70 -5.68 5.20
N GLU A 104 -10.92 -5.50 5.70
CA GLU A 104 -11.22 -5.26 7.12
C GLU A 104 -10.88 -6.50 7.94
N GLU A 105 -11.29 -7.70 7.49
CA GLU A 105 -10.94 -8.97 8.14
C GLU A 105 -9.43 -9.16 8.17
N GLY A 106 -8.75 -8.90 7.06
CA GLY A 106 -7.29 -8.97 6.98
C GLY A 106 -6.60 -7.98 7.91
N ALA A 107 -7.09 -6.74 7.99
CA ALA A 107 -6.56 -5.71 8.89
C ALA A 107 -6.73 -6.11 10.35
N VAL A 108 -7.92 -6.55 10.75
CA VAL A 108 -8.20 -7.02 12.12
C VAL A 108 -7.36 -8.23 12.49
N ASP A 109 -7.20 -9.21 11.59
CA ASP A 109 -6.33 -10.36 11.81
C ASP A 109 -4.87 -9.93 11.99
N CYS A 110 -4.35 -9.04 11.14
CA CYS A 110 -3.00 -8.52 11.27
C CYS A 110 -2.79 -7.80 12.61
N LEU A 111 -3.70 -6.90 13.00
CA LEU A 111 -3.64 -6.18 14.28
C LEU A 111 -3.65 -7.14 15.48
N LYS A 112 -4.48 -8.18 15.45
CA LYS A 112 -4.54 -9.21 16.50
C LYS A 112 -3.26 -10.04 16.57
N ARG A 113 -2.74 -10.51 15.44
CA ARG A 113 -1.49 -11.29 15.38
C ARG A 113 -0.31 -10.50 15.87
N ALA A 114 -0.28 -9.20 15.62
CA ALA A 114 0.76 -8.29 16.09
C ALA A 114 0.56 -7.84 17.56
N GLY A 115 -0.52 -8.25 18.23
CA GLY A 115 -0.82 -7.84 19.61
C GLY A 115 -1.14 -6.36 19.78
N LEU A 116 -1.59 -5.72 18.72
CA LEU A 116 -1.88 -4.27 18.68
C LEU A 116 -3.31 -3.95 19.12
N VAL A 117 -4.17 -4.95 19.18
CA VAL A 117 -5.54 -4.90 19.70
C VAL A 117 -5.83 -6.15 20.52
N PRO A 118 -6.86 -6.13 21.40
CA PRO A 118 -7.30 -7.32 22.14
C PRO A 118 -7.78 -8.44 21.20
N LYS A 119 -7.69 -9.70 21.63
CA LYS A 119 -8.20 -10.84 20.87
C LYS A 119 -9.70 -10.76 20.58
N SER A 120 -10.47 -10.08 21.44
CA SER A 120 -11.91 -9.82 21.29
C SER A 120 -12.27 -8.74 20.28
N TYR A 121 -11.28 -7.99 19.75
CA TYR A 121 -11.52 -6.92 18.77
C TYR A 121 -12.18 -7.49 17.51
N THR A 122 -13.23 -6.84 17.01
CA THR A 122 -14.04 -7.34 15.89
C THR A 122 -13.91 -6.47 14.64
N VAL A 123 -14.34 -7.02 13.50
CA VAL A 123 -14.42 -6.27 12.23
C VAL A 123 -15.39 -5.11 12.37
N GLU A 124 -16.54 -5.32 13.02
CA GLU A 124 -17.54 -4.26 13.26
C GLU A 124 -16.96 -3.08 14.08
N GLN A 125 -16.13 -3.38 15.10
CA GLN A 125 -15.42 -2.35 15.86
C GLN A 125 -14.43 -1.59 14.99
N TYR A 126 -13.67 -2.30 14.15
CA TYR A 126 -12.73 -1.72 13.22
C TYR A 126 -13.42 -0.77 12.22
N GLU A 127 -14.49 -1.23 11.57
CA GLU A 127 -15.28 -0.43 10.62
C GLU A 127 -15.83 0.83 11.25
N LYS A 128 -16.38 0.73 12.46
CA LYS A 128 -16.89 1.88 13.22
C LYS A 128 -15.79 2.91 13.50
N GLU A 129 -14.61 2.44 13.94
CA GLU A 129 -13.46 3.31 14.22
C GLU A 129 -12.88 3.94 12.94
N ALA A 130 -12.75 3.15 11.86
CA ALA A 130 -12.28 3.62 10.57
C ALA A 130 -13.24 4.67 9.96
N ASN A 131 -14.54 4.44 10.04
CA ASN A 131 -15.56 5.41 9.62
C ASN A 131 -15.47 6.71 10.44
N ALA A 132 -15.33 6.61 11.75
CA ALA A 132 -15.18 7.80 12.60
C ALA A 132 -13.93 8.61 12.22
N MET A 133 -12.80 7.95 11.93
CA MET A 133 -11.59 8.62 11.45
C MET A 133 -11.78 9.30 10.08
N GLY A 134 -12.50 8.63 9.17
CA GLY A 134 -12.79 9.18 7.84
C GLY A 134 -13.68 10.43 7.83
N HIS A 135 -14.50 10.62 8.87
CA HIS A 135 -15.41 11.75 9.02
C HIS A 135 -14.91 12.81 10.04
N ALA A 136 -13.80 12.58 10.69
CA ALA A 136 -13.25 13.52 11.67
C ALA A 136 -12.83 14.84 11.01
N ALA A 137 -13.16 15.93 11.66
CA ALA A 137 -12.72 17.26 11.24
C ALA A 137 -11.18 17.39 11.39
N PRO A 138 -10.52 18.27 10.62
CA PRO A 138 -9.10 18.53 10.78
C PRO A 138 -8.76 18.92 12.23
N GLY A 139 -7.88 18.14 12.88
CA GLY A 139 -7.47 18.35 14.28
C GLY A 139 -8.36 17.66 15.33
N GLU A 140 -9.44 17.02 14.93
CA GLU A 140 -10.27 16.21 15.82
C GLU A 140 -9.55 14.89 16.17
N THR A 141 -9.61 14.53 17.47
CA THR A 141 -9.06 13.26 17.95
C THR A 141 -10.15 12.20 17.97
N VAL A 142 -9.98 11.15 17.18
CA VAL A 142 -10.83 9.96 17.23
C VAL A 142 -10.19 8.91 18.14
N ASN A 143 -10.97 8.43 19.11
CA ASN A 143 -10.53 7.32 19.95
C ASN A 143 -10.66 6.01 19.20
N THR A 144 -9.52 5.33 18.98
CA THR A 144 -9.44 4.01 18.38
C THR A 144 -8.81 3.02 19.35
N THR A 145 -9.15 1.74 19.21
CA THR A 145 -8.56 0.66 20.01
C THR A 145 -7.08 0.45 19.66
N TYR A 146 -6.67 0.82 18.44
CA TYR A 146 -5.29 0.78 17.98
C TYR A 146 -4.68 2.18 17.89
N ASP A 147 -3.38 2.27 18.14
CA ASP A 147 -2.65 3.54 18.12
C ASP A 147 -2.04 3.79 16.73
N MET A 148 -2.62 4.75 15.99
CA MET A 148 -2.13 5.16 14.65
C MET A 148 -0.70 5.73 14.63
N LYS A 149 -0.11 6.03 15.79
CA LYS A 149 1.30 6.47 15.88
C LYS A 149 2.29 5.30 15.85
N LYS A 150 1.81 4.07 16.05
CA LYS A 150 2.65 2.88 16.01
C LYS A 150 2.94 2.47 14.55
N PRO A 151 4.22 2.35 14.15
CA PRO A 151 4.60 1.92 12.81
C PRO A 151 4.01 0.55 12.41
N GLU A 152 3.83 -0.35 13.38
CA GLU A 152 3.27 -1.69 13.15
C GLU A 152 1.78 -1.63 12.82
N VAL A 153 1.03 -0.68 13.41
CA VAL A 153 -0.38 -0.43 13.07
C VAL A 153 -0.47 0.04 11.62
N LEU A 154 0.30 1.07 11.26
CA LEU A 154 0.32 1.57 9.88
C LEU A 154 0.72 0.48 8.88
N ALA A 155 1.66 -0.39 9.25
CA ALA A 155 2.09 -1.51 8.42
C ALA A 155 0.98 -2.55 8.21
N CYS A 156 0.21 -2.91 9.24
CA CYS A 156 -0.95 -3.78 9.13
C CYS A 156 -2.04 -3.18 8.23
N LEU A 157 -2.34 -1.91 8.41
CA LEU A 157 -3.37 -1.22 7.64
C LEU A 157 -2.95 -1.06 6.17
N ALA A 158 -1.69 -0.66 5.92
CA ALA A 158 -1.15 -0.55 4.57
C ALA A 158 -1.17 -1.89 3.82
N ALA A 159 -0.85 -2.99 4.50
CA ALA A 159 -0.88 -4.34 3.93
C ALA A 159 -2.30 -4.81 3.54
N ASN A 160 -3.32 -4.17 4.07
CA ASN A 160 -4.73 -4.47 3.82
C ASN A 160 -5.45 -3.31 3.11
N GLY A 161 -4.76 -2.60 2.22
CA GLY A 161 -5.34 -1.67 1.25
C GLY A 161 -5.50 -0.22 1.73
N ASN A 162 -5.10 0.11 2.97
CA ASN A 162 -5.13 1.51 3.40
C ASN A 162 -3.96 2.30 2.81
N VAL A 163 -4.23 3.50 2.32
CA VAL A 163 -3.23 4.42 1.76
C VAL A 163 -3.06 5.61 2.69
N PHE A 164 -1.83 5.85 3.12
CA PHE A 164 -1.48 6.98 3.99
C PHE A 164 -0.57 7.95 3.24
N MET A 165 -1.11 9.10 2.88
CA MET A 165 -0.34 10.19 2.28
C MET A 165 0.33 11.00 3.38
N ASP A 166 1.63 11.28 3.22
CA ASP A 166 2.32 12.25 4.07
C ASP A 166 1.79 13.66 3.67
N ARG A 167 1.26 14.39 4.66
CA ARG A 167 0.76 15.77 4.49
C ARG A 167 1.87 16.77 4.78
#